data_904fd6e28e2e161ec1b1b5fb53a2b8ad
#
_entry.id   904fd6e28e2e161ec1b1b5fb53a2b8ad
#
_cell.length_a   1.000
_cell.length_b   1.000
_cell.length_c   1.000
_cell.angle_alpha   90.00
_cell.angle_beta   90.00
_cell.angle_gamma   90.00
#
_symmetry.space_group_name_H-M   'P 1'
#
loop_
_entity.id
_entity.type
_entity.pdbx_description
1 polymer ?
#
loop_
_entity_poly.entity_id
_entity_poly.type
_entity_poly.pdbx_seq_one_letter_code
_entity_poly.pdbx_strand_id
1 'polypeptide(L)'
;MMEGCTRIGLSGVIGAVVIWWLWKALNWVWVRPKRIEKRLKQQGLKGNSYRPLVGDIRDMVKMIKEAKSKPMDPHSNDIAPRVLPFVVHTIAKYGKNSFMWLGPRPRLFIMDPDRIKEITNRVYEFQKPETSPLFKLLASGFANYDGDKWAKHRKIVSPAFNVEKMKVLVPIFTECFDELVKKWKSLLSSSSDESCELDVWPFIQNVSSDVLARAGFGSSFEEGKRVFELQREMLTLTMTLFKFAFIPGYRFLPTYTNRRMKAIDLEIRTALMSIINRRLKAIKAGEPTNNDLLGILLESNYKESEKTKGGGMSLREVVEEVKLFYLAGQEANAELLVWTMLLLSKHHDWQAKAREEVFKVFGNEKPDYDKLGQLKIVSMILQESLRLYPPVIMLSRYLRKDAKLGDLTIPAGVELIVPVSMLHQEKEFWGDDARDFKPERFSEGVSKATNGKVSYLPFGWGPRLCIGQNFGLLEAKIALSIILQHFSFDLSPSYSHAPSFIITLQPEHGAHLILRKL
;
A
#
# COMPACT_ATOMS: atom_id res chain seq x y z
N MET A 1 7.80 27.24 -60.38
CA MET A 1 6.47 26.58 -60.21
C MET A 1 6.51 25.38 -59.27
N MET A 2 7.59 24.59 -59.23
CA MET A 2 7.70 23.43 -58.29
C MET A 2 7.81 23.80 -56.81
N GLU A 3 8.47 24.88 -56.41
CA GLU A 3 8.58 25.31 -55.00
C GLU A 3 7.26 25.80 -54.41
N GLY A 4 6.35 26.35 -55.19
CA GLY A 4 5.03 26.78 -54.72
C GLY A 4 4.10 25.61 -54.38
N CYS A 5 4.12 24.53 -55.18
CA CYS A 5 3.32 23.33 -54.93
C CYS A 5 3.79 22.55 -53.69
N THR A 6 5.09 22.51 -53.44
CA THR A 6 5.64 21.85 -52.23
C THR A 6 5.33 22.61 -50.95
N ARG A 7 5.31 23.94 -50.96
CA ARG A 7 4.91 24.77 -49.79
C ARG A 7 3.42 24.66 -49.47
N ILE A 8 2.56 24.63 -50.50
CA ILE A 8 1.10 24.46 -50.30
C ILE A 8 0.80 23.06 -49.76
N GLY A 9 1.47 22.02 -50.27
CA GLY A 9 1.34 20.66 -49.75
C GLY A 9 1.79 20.52 -48.29
N LEU A 10 2.92 21.15 -47.91
CA LEU A 10 3.46 21.11 -46.56
C LEU A 10 2.56 21.85 -45.55
N SER A 11 2.04 23.03 -45.91
CA SER A 11 1.08 23.77 -45.07
C SER A 11 -0.25 23.02 -44.89
N GLY A 12 -0.73 22.31 -45.91
CA GLY A 12 -1.92 21.46 -45.81
C GLY A 12 -1.72 20.30 -44.86
N VAL A 13 -0.57 19.62 -44.94
CA VAL A 13 -0.22 18.51 -44.00
C VAL A 13 -0.08 19.01 -42.57
N ILE A 14 0.59 20.13 -42.34
CA ILE A 14 0.71 20.75 -41.02
C ILE A 14 -0.67 21.10 -40.47
N GLY A 15 -1.53 21.71 -41.27
CA GLY A 15 -2.91 22.04 -40.91
C GLY A 15 -3.71 20.79 -40.50
N ALA A 16 -3.63 19.72 -41.28
CA ALA A 16 -4.29 18.45 -40.96
C ALA A 16 -3.78 17.82 -39.64
N VAL A 17 -2.48 17.86 -39.41
CA VAL A 17 -1.86 17.38 -38.15
C VAL A 17 -2.33 18.21 -36.96
N VAL A 18 -2.38 19.52 -37.07
CA VAL A 18 -2.87 20.42 -36.02
C VAL A 18 -4.34 20.15 -35.71
N ILE A 19 -5.21 20.04 -36.72
CA ILE A 19 -6.63 19.72 -36.55
C ILE A 19 -6.80 18.35 -35.88
N TRP A 20 -6.04 17.37 -36.28
CA TRP A 20 -6.07 16.03 -35.65
C TRP A 20 -5.65 16.05 -34.16
N TRP A 21 -4.62 16.84 -33.81
CA TRP A 21 -4.21 17.04 -32.42
C TRP A 21 -5.27 17.78 -31.59
N LEU A 22 -5.86 18.84 -32.17
CA LEU A 22 -6.95 19.59 -31.55
C LEU A 22 -8.17 18.68 -31.30
N TRP A 23 -8.54 17.87 -32.31
CA TRP A 23 -9.61 16.88 -32.16
C TRP A 23 -9.30 15.83 -31.09
N LYS A 24 -8.09 15.31 -31.05
CA LYS A 24 -7.66 14.39 -29.99
C LYS A 24 -7.75 15.03 -28.61
N ALA A 25 -7.29 16.26 -28.47
CA ALA A 25 -7.37 17.01 -27.23
C ALA A 25 -8.83 17.24 -26.80
N LEU A 26 -9.68 17.71 -27.72
CA LEU A 26 -11.12 17.91 -27.47
C LEU A 26 -11.83 16.61 -27.10
N ASN A 27 -11.54 15.54 -27.83
CA ASN A 27 -12.12 14.24 -27.54
C ASN A 27 -11.69 13.74 -26.14
N TRP A 28 -10.42 13.91 -25.76
CA TRP A 28 -9.91 13.51 -24.46
C TRP A 28 -10.47 14.36 -23.32
N VAL A 29 -10.56 15.71 -23.52
CA VAL A 29 -11.00 16.65 -22.48
C VAL A 29 -12.50 16.68 -22.32
N TRP A 30 -13.29 16.48 -23.40
CA TRP A 30 -14.73 16.75 -23.37
C TRP A 30 -15.59 15.62 -23.91
N VAL A 31 -15.38 15.22 -25.17
CA VAL A 31 -16.32 14.29 -25.84
C VAL A 31 -16.38 12.94 -25.16
N ARG A 32 -15.21 12.34 -24.90
CA ARG A 32 -15.13 11.01 -24.27
C ARG A 32 -15.66 11.01 -22.84
N PRO A 33 -15.27 11.93 -21.93
CA PRO A 33 -15.84 11.98 -20.58
C PRO A 33 -17.36 12.17 -20.58
N LYS A 34 -17.89 13.06 -21.41
CA LYS A 34 -19.33 13.28 -21.52
C LYS A 34 -20.10 12.05 -22.05
N ARG A 35 -19.51 11.32 -22.99
CA ARG A 35 -20.07 10.06 -23.47
C ARG A 35 -20.09 9.01 -22.37
N ILE A 36 -19.03 8.88 -21.60
CA ILE A 36 -18.97 7.94 -20.47
C ILE A 36 -19.98 8.35 -19.38
N GLU A 37 -20.05 9.65 -19.03
CA GLU A 37 -21.05 10.17 -18.10
C GLU A 37 -22.48 9.76 -18.48
N LYS A 38 -22.83 9.96 -19.75
CA LYS A 38 -24.16 9.61 -20.28
C LYS A 38 -24.41 8.09 -20.12
N ARG A 39 -23.45 7.25 -20.47
CA ARG A 39 -23.58 5.78 -20.37
C ARG A 39 -23.72 5.29 -18.92
N LEU A 40 -22.99 5.90 -17.98
CA LEU A 40 -23.11 5.54 -16.55
C LEU A 40 -24.49 5.96 -16.00
N LYS A 41 -24.94 7.17 -16.32
CA LYS A 41 -26.25 7.68 -15.89
C LYS A 41 -27.42 6.88 -16.47
N GLN A 42 -27.33 6.41 -17.70
CA GLN A 42 -28.34 5.55 -18.33
C GLN A 42 -28.53 4.21 -17.61
N GLN A 43 -27.56 3.75 -16.85
CA GLN A 43 -27.61 2.53 -16.03
C GLN A 43 -28.03 2.81 -14.58
N GLY A 44 -28.54 4.01 -14.28
CA GLY A 44 -28.97 4.39 -12.95
C GLY A 44 -27.86 4.81 -12.00
N LEU A 45 -26.59 4.82 -12.47
CA LEU A 45 -25.46 5.27 -11.65
C LEU A 45 -25.50 6.79 -11.48
N LYS A 46 -25.29 7.25 -10.25
CA LYS A 46 -25.34 8.68 -9.89
C LYS A 46 -23.94 9.20 -9.58
N GLY A 47 -23.73 10.48 -9.84
CA GLY A 47 -22.44 11.13 -9.56
C GLY A 47 -22.43 12.59 -10.01
N ASN A 48 -21.33 13.28 -9.70
CA ASN A 48 -21.16 14.67 -10.12
C ASN A 48 -21.08 14.78 -11.64
N SER A 49 -21.59 15.90 -12.18
CA SER A 49 -21.40 16.22 -13.60
C SER A 49 -19.92 16.51 -13.90
N TYR A 50 -19.45 16.01 -15.02
CA TYR A 50 -18.07 16.19 -15.44
C TYR A 50 -17.69 17.68 -15.61
N ARG A 51 -16.60 18.09 -15.01
CA ARG A 51 -15.97 19.40 -15.20
C ARG A 51 -14.65 19.23 -15.97
N PRO A 52 -14.45 19.95 -17.11
CA PRO A 52 -13.29 19.74 -17.98
C PRO A 52 -11.96 19.80 -17.24
N LEU A 53 -11.05 18.88 -17.57
CA LEU A 53 -9.69 18.72 -17.03
C LEU A 53 -9.61 18.43 -15.54
N VAL A 54 -10.39 19.11 -14.72
CA VAL A 54 -10.26 19.12 -13.25
C VAL A 54 -11.10 18.03 -12.60
N GLY A 55 -12.27 17.71 -13.18
CA GLY A 55 -13.24 16.81 -12.51
C GLY A 55 -13.58 17.34 -11.12
N ASP A 56 -13.46 16.48 -10.10
CA ASP A 56 -13.75 16.79 -8.71
C ASP A 56 -12.51 17.10 -7.87
N ILE A 57 -11.31 17.21 -8.48
CA ILE A 57 -10.03 17.36 -7.76
C ILE A 57 -10.03 18.57 -6.82
N ARG A 58 -10.61 19.71 -7.24
CA ARG A 58 -10.64 20.92 -6.41
C ARG A 58 -11.44 20.69 -5.13
N ASP A 59 -12.60 20.07 -5.24
CA ASP A 59 -13.46 19.79 -4.09
C ASP A 59 -12.84 18.71 -3.20
N MET A 60 -12.20 17.69 -3.78
CA MET A 60 -11.43 16.70 -3.03
C MET A 60 -10.33 17.34 -2.20
N VAL A 61 -9.50 18.18 -2.80
CA VAL A 61 -8.38 18.86 -2.10
C VAL A 61 -8.91 19.77 -0.99
N LYS A 62 -10.00 20.51 -1.26
CA LYS A 62 -10.66 21.36 -0.26
C LYS A 62 -11.15 20.53 0.92
N MET A 63 -11.90 19.47 0.67
CA MET A 63 -12.45 18.61 1.72
C MET A 63 -11.36 17.88 2.52
N ILE A 64 -10.29 17.43 1.87
CA ILE A 64 -9.13 16.85 2.58
C ILE A 64 -8.50 17.88 3.51
N LYS A 65 -8.29 19.12 3.04
CA LYS A 65 -7.75 20.20 3.87
C LYS A 65 -8.67 20.52 5.06
N GLU A 66 -9.97 20.59 4.82
CA GLU A 66 -10.98 20.82 5.88
C GLU A 66 -11.04 19.65 6.88
N ALA A 67 -10.97 18.41 6.41
CA ALA A 67 -10.95 17.24 7.29
C ALA A 67 -9.68 17.20 8.15
N LYS A 68 -8.52 17.53 7.58
CA LYS A 68 -7.24 17.57 8.30
C LYS A 68 -7.16 18.70 9.34
N SER A 69 -7.86 19.80 9.14
CA SER A 69 -7.87 20.92 10.11
C SER A 69 -8.75 20.69 11.34
N LYS A 70 -9.59 19.65 11.31
CA LYS A 70 -10.47 19.31 12.44
C LYS A 70 -9.81 18.29 13.36
N PRO A 71 -9.88 18.47 14.68
CA PRO A 71 -9.44 17.45 15.62
C PRO A 71 -10.31 16.20 15.48
N MET A 72 -9.74 15.03 15.77
CA MET A 72 -10.47 13.78 15.93
C MET A 72 -10.48 13.34 17.39
N ASP A 73 -11.57 12.72 17.81
CA ASP A 73 -11.63 12.03 19.10
C ASP A 73 -10.59 10.89 19.09
N PRO A 74 -9.65 10.87 20.07
CA PRO A 74 -8.66 9.79 20.18
C PRO A 74 -9.27 8.39 20.27
N HIS A 75 -10.50 8.25 20.74
CA HIS A 75 -11.21 6.97 20.87
C HIS A 75 -12.01 6.57 19.63
N SER A 76 -12.19 7.48 18.67
CA SER A 76 -12.93 7.17 17.44
C SER A 76 -12.11 6.32 16.48
N ASN A 77 -12.72 5.22 15.98
CA ASN A 77 -12.16 4.45 14.88
C ASN A 77 -12.83 4.78 13.53
N ASP A 78 -13.73 5.76 13.47
CA ASP A 78 -14.33 6.23 12.21
C ASP A 78 -13.37 7.13 11.44
N ILE A 79 -12.41 6.51 10.78
CA ILE A 79 -11.34 7.24 10.07
C ILE A 79 -11.75 7.71 8.66
N ALA A 80 -12.78 7.10 8.06
CA ALA A 80 -13.15 7.36 6.67
C ALA A 80 -13.48 8.84 6.37
N PRO A 81 -14.20 9.59 7.24
CA PRO A 81 -14.45 11.03 7.03
C PRO A 81 -13.18 11.89 6.99
N ARG A 82 -12.09 11.45 7.64
CA ARG A 82 -10.81 12.15 7.62
C ARG A 82 -9.95 11.78 6.42
N VAL A 83 -9.85 10.49 6.11
CA VAL A 83 -8.90 10.00 5.08
C VAL A 83 -9.51 9.92 3.68
N LEU A 84 -10.84 9.79 3.59
CA LEU A 84 -11.61 9.71 2.34
C LEU A 84 -12.83 10.65 2.31
N PRO A 85 -12.71 11.93 2.74
CA PRO A 85 -13.87 12.81 2.98
C PRO A 85 -14.74 12.97 1.73
N PHE A 86 -14.15 13.09 0.56
CA PHE A 86 -14.89 13.25 -0.69
C PHE A 86 -15.61 11.95 -1.12
N VAL A 87 -15.03 10.79 -0.85
CA VAL A 87 -15.67 9.48 -1.13
C VAL A 87 -16.87 9.29 -0.22
N VAL A 88 -16.70 9.54 1.08
CA VAL A 88 -17.79 9.50 2.08
C VAL A 88 -18.93 10.43 1.66
N HIS A 89 -18.61 11.70 1.33
CA HIS A 89 -19.60 12.67 0.87
C HIS A 89 -20.34 12.19 -0.40
N THR A 90 -19.62 11.66 -1.38
CA THR A 90 -20.21 11.21 -2.65
C THR A 90 -21.15 10.02 -2.43
N ILE A 91 -20.73 9.04 -1.62
CA ILE A 91 -21.56 7.87 -1.30
C ILE A 91 -22.78 8.26 -0.46
N ALA A 92 -22.61 9.16 0.51
CA ALA A 92 -23.74 9.67 1.31
C ALA A 92 -24.77 10.42 0.44
N LYS A 93 -24.32 11.18 -0.55
CA LYS A 93 -25.20 11.97 -1.43
C LYS A 93 -25.87 11.14 -2.52
N TYR A 94 -25.18 10.19 -3.12
CA TYR A 94 -25.63 9.50 -4.32
C TYR A 94 -25.86 8.01 -4.13
N GLY A 95 -25.48 7.44 -2.98
CA GLY A 95 -25.55 6.01 -2.67
C GLY A 95 -24.28 5.23 -3.03
N LYS A 96 -24.25 3.95 -2.65
CA LYS A 96 -23.09 3.04 -2.84
C LYS A 96 -22.71 2.84 -4.31
N ASN A 97 -23.69 2.90 -5.23
CA ASN A 97 -23.49 2.79 -6.68
C ASN A 97 -23.32 4.19 -7.29
N SER A 98 -22.27 4.88 -6.92
CA SER A 98 -22.01 6.25 -7.35
C SER A 98 -20.59 6.42 -7.91
N PHE A 99 -20.38 7.50 -8.67
CA PHE A 99 -19.12 7.80 -9.28
C PHE A 99 -18.68 9.25 -9.06
N MET A 100 -17.38 9.47 -9.15
CA MET A 100 -16.72 10.77 -9.10
C MET A 100 -15.77 10.94 -10.29
N TRP A 101 -15.19 12.15 -10.45
CA TRP A 101 -14.27 12.46 -11.52
C TRP A 101 -12.88 12.80 -10.98
N LEU A 102 -11.87 12.01 -11.33
CA LEU A 102 -10.48 12.35 -11.10
C LEU A 102 -9.87 12.88 -12.40
N GLY A 103 -9.89 14.21 -12.60
CA GLY A 103 -9.63 14.79 -13.91
C GLY A 103 -10.64 14.28 -14.95
N PRO A 104 -10.19 13.84 -16.12
CA PRO A 104 -11.08 13.29 -17.16
C PRO A 104 -11.46 11.81 -16.96
N ARG A 105 -11.05 11.19 -15.84
CA ARG A 105 -11.30 9.77 -15.56
C ARG A 105 -12.42 9.63 -14.55
N PRO A 106 -13.53 8.93 -14.88
CA PRO A 106 -14.56 8.59 -13.90
C PRO A 106 -14.10 7.44 -13.01
N ARG A 107 -14.40 7.54 -11.71
CA ARG A 107 -14.15 6.54 -10.68
C ARG A 107 -15.48 6.07 -10.13
N LEU A 108 -15.83 4.82 -10.40
CA LEU A 108 -17.03 4.17 -9.90
C LEU A 108 -16.72 3.41 -8.61
N PHE A 109 -17.48 3.67 -7.55
CA PHE A 109 -17.35 2.96 -6.28
C PHE A 109 -18.02 1.60 -6.35
N ILE A 110 -17.34 0.59 -5.83
CA ILE A 110 -17.84 -0.78 -5.72
C ILE A 110 -17.71 -1.20 -4.25
N MET A 111 -18.86 -1.43 -3.60
CA MET A 111 -18.95 -1.88 -2.21
C MET A 111 -19.70 -3.21 -2.07
N ASP A 112 -20.24 -3.74 -3.14
CA ASP A 112 -20.89 -5.04 -3.16
C ASP A 112 -19.83 -6.18 -3.17
N PRO A 113 -19.87 -7.12 -2.20
CA PRO A 113 -18.87 -8.19 -2.07
C PRO A 113 -18.79 -9.13 -3.28
N ASP A 114 -19.92 -9.41 -3.95
CA ASP A 114 -19.92 -10.32 -5.10
C ASP A 114 -19.28 -9.65 -6.32
N ARG A 115 -19.58 -8.37 -6.55
CA ARG A 115 -18.90 -7.58 -7.57
C ARG A 115 -17.40 -7.40 -7.27
N ILE A 116 -17.02 -7.20 -5.99
CA ILE A 116 -15.62 -7.15 -5.57
C ILE A 116 -14.93 -8.48 -5.89
N LYS A 117 -15.55 -9.61 -5.57
CA LYS A 117 -15.05 -10.94 -5.91
C LYS A 117 -14.87 -11.11 -7.41
N GLU A 118 -15.84 -10.67 -8.21
CA GLU A 118 -15.78 -10.74 -9.67
C GLU A 118 -14.60 -9.91 -10.23
N ILE A 119 -14.48 -8.63 -9.87
CA ILE A 119 -13.42 -7.74 -10.39
C ILE A 119 -12.01 -8.15 -9.93
N THR A 120 -11.89 -8.78 -8.76
CA THR A 120 -10.58 -9.22 -8.25
C THR A 120 -10.12 -10.53 -8.88
N ASN A 121 -11.04 -11.38 -9.33
CA ASN A 121 -10.72 -12.65 -10.00
C ASN A 121 -10.48 -12.48 -11.51
N ARG A 122 -11.19 -11.59 -12.18
CA ARG A 122 -11.05 -11.35 -13.65
C ARG A 122 -9.91 -10.35 -13.93
N VAL A 123 -8.69 -10.68 -13.51
CA VAL A 123 -7.53 -9.77 -13.51
C VAL A 123 -7.07 -9.32 -14.89
N TYR A 124 -7.40 -10.05 -15.96
CA TYR A 124 -7.08 -9.69 -17.35
C TYR A 124 -8.02 -8.64 -17.92
N GLU A 125 -9.26 -8.57 -17.44
CA GLU A 125 -10.24 -7.56 -17.84
C GLU A 125 -10.18 -6.33 -16.94
N PHE A 126 -10.17 -6.54 -15.62
CA PHE A 126 -10.09 -5.50 -14.60
C PHE A 126 -8.63 -5.29 -14.20
N GLN A 127 -7.94 -4.51 -15.01
CA GLN A 127 -6.49 -4.29 -14.92
C GLN A 127 -6.13 -3.24 -13.87
N LYS A 128 -4.84 -3.06 -13.63
CA LYS A 128 -4.36 -1.94 -12.81
C LYS A 128 -4.52 -0.62 -13.57
N PRO A 129 -4.85 0.50 -12.87
CA PRO A 129 -4.84 1.80 -13.50
C PRO A 129 -3.46 2.13 -14.09
N GLU A 130 -3.46 2.81 -15.25
CA GLU A 130 -2.21 3.32 -15.80
C GLU A 130 -1.59 4.34 -14.84
N THR A 131 -0.45 3.96 -14.30
CA THR A 131 0.32 4.82 -13.42
C THR A 131 0.95 5.96 -14.24
N SER A 132 0.81 7.20 -13.76
CA SER A 132 1.52 8.34 -14.34
C SER A 132 3.03 8.06 -14.39
N PRO A 133 3.74 8.51 -15.43
CA PRO A 133 5.18 8.31 -15.53
C PRO A 133 5.99 8.84 -14.33
N LEU A 134 5.52 9.89 -13.66
CA LEU A 134 6.16 10.40 -12.44
C LEU A 134 5.95 9.45 -11.25
N PHE A 135 4.76 8.88 -11.11
CA PHE A 135 4.49 7.88 -10.08
C PHE A 135 5.26 6.57 -10.32
N LYS A 136 5.58 6.24 -11.59
CA LYS A 136 6.46 5.09 -11.91
C LYS A 136 7.89 5.28 -11.39
N LEU A 137 8.34 6.52 -11.16
CA LEU A 137 9.63 6.78 -10.53
C LEU A 137 9.64 6.38 -9.05
N LEU A 138 8.51 6.45 -8.35
CA LEU A 138 8.41 6.01 -6.96
C LEU A 138 8.49 4.48 -6.86
N ALA A 139 7.62 3.76 -7.59
CA ALA A 139 7.61 2.32 -7.63
C ALA A 139 7.13 1.82 -8.99
N SER A 140 7.85 0.86 -9.52
CA SER A 140 7.49 0.04 -10.67
C SER A 140 7.63 -1.42 -10.27
N GLY A 141 7.20 -2.37 -11.08
CA GLY A 141 7.30 -3.78 -10.77
C GLY A 141 5.96 -4.50 -10.90
N PHE A 142 5.92 -5.77 -10.49
CA PHE A 142 4.76 -6.64 -10.74
C PHE A 142 3.45 -6.12 -10.12
N ALA A 143 3.50 -5.33 -9.05
CA ALA A 143 2.30 -4.73 -8.46
C ALA A 143 1.55 -3.80 -9.44
N ASN A 144 2.28 -3.21 -10.40
CA ASN A 144 1.74 -2.28 -11.40
C ASN A 144 1.63 -2.88 -12.82
N TYR A 145 2.13 -4.10 -13.03
CA TYR A 145 2.04 -4.78 -14.32
C TYR A 145 0.70 -5.50 -14.50
N ASP A 146 0.33 -5.76 -15.74
CA ASP A 146 -0.87 -6.49 -16.12
C ASP A 146 -0.56 -7.62 -17.13
N GLY A 147 -1.54 -8.49 -17.34
CA GLY A 147 -1.46 -9.57 -18.32
C GLY A 147 -0.27 -10.51 -18.06
N ASP A 148 0.31 -11.00 -19.15
CA ASP A 148 1.38 -12.01 -19.11
C ASP A 148 2.65 -11.48 -18.43
N LYS A 149 2.92 -10.17 -18.53
CA LYS A 149 4.05 -9.58 -17.82
C LYS A 149 3.88 -9.69 -16.31
N TRP A 150 2.69 -9.38 -15.78
CA TRP A 150 2.38 -9.59 -14.38
C TRP A 150 2.50 -11.07 -13.99
N ALA A 151 1.92 -11.98 -14.77
CA ALA A 151 1.94 -13.41 -14.49
C ALA A 151 3.36 -13.96 -14.41
N LYS A 152 4.22 -13.58 -15.37
CA LYS A 152 5.65 -13.93 -15.40
C LYS A 152 6.37 -13.45 -14.14
N HIS A 153 6.29 -12.16 -13.82
CA HIS A 153 6.97 -11.58 -12.66
C HIS A 153 6.43 -12.20 -11.36
N ARG A 154 5.10 -12.34 -11.22
CA ARG A 154 4.49 -12.98 -10.05
C ARG A 154 5.02 -14.41 -9.84
N LYS A 155 5.15 -15.20 -10.90
CA LYS A 155 5.69 -16.56 -10.84
C LYS A 155 7.14 -16.58 -10.34
N ILE A 156 7.99 -15.68 -10.84
CA ILE A 156 9.41 -15.61 -10.46
C ILE A 156 9.58 -15.13 -9.01
N VAL A 157 8.74 -14.18 -8.57
CA VAL A 157 8.84 -13.57 -7.23
C VAL A 157 8.24 -14.47 -6.14
N SER A 158 7.19 -15.23 -6.44
CA SER A 158 6.42 -16.01 -5.45
C SER A 158 7.26 -16.96 -4.58
N PRO A 159 8.29 -17.66 -5.07
CA PRO A 159 9.10 -18.56 -4.27
C PRO A 159 9.83 -17.88 -3.09
N ALA A 160 10.15 -16.58 -3.22
CA ALA A 160 10.79 -15.81 -2.14
C ALA A 160 9.87 -15.60 -0.91
N PHE A 161 8.56 -15.73 -1.10
CA PHE A 161 7.55 -15.55 -0.04
C PHE A 161 6.90 -16.87 0.40
N ASN A 162 7.54 -18.01 0.12
CA ASN A 162 7.07 -19.31 0.58
C ASN A 162 7.25 -19.44 2.11
N VAL A 163 6.30 -20.11 2.76
CA VAL A 163 6.25 -20.31 4.22
C VAL A 163 7.55 -20.91 4.77
N GLU A 164 8.09 -21.94 4.12
CA GLU A 164 9.34 -22.59 4.51
C GLU A 164 10.54 -21.62 4.52
N LYS A 165 10.55 -20.67 3.59
CA LYS A 165 11.58 -19.64 3.52
C LYS A 165 11.40 -18.57 4.60
N MET A 166 10.14 -18.30 4.98
CA MET A 166 9.84 -17.36 6.08
C MET A 166 10.37 -17.87 7.43
N LYS A 167 10.35 -19.17 7.67
CA LYS A 167 10.87 -19.79 8.91
C LYS A 167 12.34 -19.40 9.17
N VAL A 168 13.15 -19.35 8.14
CA VAL A 168 14.58 -19.01 8.24
C VAL A 168 14.81 -17.55 8.60
N LEU A 169 13.82 -16.67 8.39
CA LEU A 169 13.91 -15.24 8.67
C LEU A 169 13.58 -14.87 10.12
N VAL A 170 12.96 -15.78 10.89
CA VAL A 170 12.53 -15.51 12.27
C VAL A 170 13.66 -15.02 13.19
N PRO A 171 14.88 -15.61 13.17
CA PRO A 171 15.98 -15.10 13.98
C PRO A 171 16.33 -13.63 13.67
N ILE A 172 16.28 -13.24 12.39
CA ILE A 172 16.55 -11.85 11.97
C ILE A 172 15.50 -10.91 12.53
N PHE A 173 14.22 -11.28 12.42
CA PHE A 173 13.12 -10.47 12.98
C PHE A 173 13.30 -10.30 14.50
N THR A 174 13.57 -11.39 15.19
CA THR A 174 13.77 -11.40 16.65
C THR A 174 14.93 -10.49 17.04
N GLU A 175 16.06 -10.56 16.33
CA GLU A 175 17.24 -9.72 16.61
C GLU A 175 16.94 -8.24 16.45
N CYS A 176 16.28 -7.83 15.35
CA CYS A 176 15.93 -6.44 15.12
C CYS A 176 15.00 -5.88 16.23
N PHE A 177 14.00 -6.66 16.65
CA PHE A 177 13.10 -6.22 17.72
C PHE A 177 13.76 -6.28 19.12
N ASP A 178 14.69 -7.18 19.37
CA ASP A 178 15.52 -7.16 20.59
C ASP A 178 16.39 -5.87 20.66
N GLU A 179 16.93 -5.42 19.53
CA GLU A 179 17.67 -4.15 19.47
C GLU A 179 16.76 -2.97 19.79
N LEU A 180 15.51 -2.96 19.28
CA LEU A 180 14.51 -1.97 19.63
C LEU A 180 14.21 -1.96 21.13
N VAL A 181 14.00 -3.13 21.73
CA VAL A 181 13.74 -3.30 23.17
C VAL A 181 14.90 -2.76 24.00
N LYS A 182 16.13 -3.08 23.65
CA LYS A 182 17.34 -2.54 24.33
C LYS A 182 17.35 -1.01 24.29
N LYS A 183 17.04 -0.42 23.13
CA LYS A 183 16.96 1.03 22.95
C LYS A 183 15.87 1.65 23.81
N TRP A 184 14.68 1.07 23.84
CA TRP A 184 13.60 1.58 24.70
C TRP A 184 13.93 1.42 26.18
N LYS A 185 14.47 0.28 26.62
CA LYS A 185 14.95 0.10 28.01
C LYS A 185 15.97 1.15 28.41
N SER A 186 16.91 1.50 27.54
CA SER A 186 17.88 2.57 27.78
C SER A 186 17.23 3.93 27.98
N LEU A 187 16.18 4.24 27.19
CA LEU A 187 15.43 5.50 27.35
C LEU A 187 14.64 5.54 28.67
N LEU A 188 14.02 4.42 29.06
CA LEU A 188 13.27 4.33 30.31
C LEU A 188 14.19 4.41 31.54
N SER A 189 15.39 3.81 31.48
CA SER A 189 16.36 3.86 32.60
C SER A 189 16.85 5.27 32.93
N SER A 190 16.62 6.23 32.02
CA SER A 190 16.94 7.64 32.27
C SER A 190 15.82 8.39 33.03
N SER A 191 14.68 7.73 33.27
CA SER A 191 13.53 8.27 34.01
C SER A 191 13.47 7.70 35.42
N SER A 192 13.12 8.54 36.42
CA SER A 192 12.99 8.12 37.82
C SER A 192 11.89 7.07 38.07
N ASP A 193 10.87 7.02 37.19
CA ASP A 193 9.65 6.23 37.41
C ASP A 193 9.58 4.98 36.53
N GLU A 194 10.70 4.55 35.92
CA GLU A 194 10.75 3.45 34.94
C GLU A 194 9.66 3.53 33.85
N SER A 195 9.15 4.74 33.59
CA SER A 195 8.17 5.05 32.57
C SER A 195 8.60 6.29 31.77
N CYS A 196 8.29 6.33 30.48
CA CYS A 196 8.48 7.53 29.69
C CYS A 196 7.42 7.67 28.60
N GLU A 197 7.12 8.91 28.28
CA GLU A 197 6.36 9.23 27.08
C GLU A 197 7.28 9.13 25.86
N LEU A 198 6.85 8.39 24.85
CA LEU A 198 7.62 8.16 23.63
C LEU A 198 6.73 8.21 22.39
N ASP A 199 7.13 8.95 21.36
CA ASP A 199 6.61 8.74 20.02
C ASP A 199 7.21 7.46 19.44
N VAL A 200 6.43 6.37 19.46
CA VAL A 200 6.88 5.06 18.98
C VAL A 200 6.94 4.96 17.45
N TRP A 201 6.29 5.87 16.71
CA TRP A 201 6.20 5.80 15.26
C TRP A 201 7.57 5.78 14.54
N PRO A 202 8.50 6.71 14.80
CA PRO A 202 9.82 6.67 14.17
C PRO A 202 10.62 5.41 14.49
N PHE A 203 10.47 4.87 15.70
CA PHE A 203 11.16 3.65 16.11
C PHE A 203 10.64 2.43 15.37
N ILE A 204 9.31 2.29 15.27
CA ILE A 204 8.68 1.19 14.52
C ILE A 204 9.02 1.28 13.03
N GLN A 205 9.00 2.47 12.43
CA GLN A 205 9.45 2.65 11.04
C GLN A 205 10.90 2.21 10.82
N ASN A 206 11.79 2.56 11.73
CA ASN A 206 13.21 2.23 11.61
C ASN A 206 13.45 0.72 11.77
N VAL A 207 12.81 0.07 12.75
CA VAL A 207 12.98 -1.38 12.94
C VAL A 207 12.36 -2.17 11.78
N SER A 208 11.20 -1.80 11.25
CA SER A 208 10.64 -2.46 10.06
C SER A 208 11.51 -2.25 8.82
N SER A 209 12.20 -1.10 8.72
CA SER A 209 13.20 -0.88 7.67
C SER A 209 14.40 -1.80 7.83
N ASP A 210 14.89 -2.00 9.05
CA ASP A 210 16.02 -2.87 9.35
C ASP A 210 15.68 -4.35 9.10
N VAL A 211 14.51 -4.79 9.57
CA VAL A 211 13.96 -6.12 9.26
C VAL A 211 13.97 -6.38 7.76
N LEU A 212 13.44 -5.44 6.98
CA LEU A 212 13.37 -5.59 5.54
C LEU A 212 14.76 -5.57 4.88
N ALA A 213 15.69 -4.72 5.35
CA ALA A 213 17.06 -4.68 4.84
C ALA A 213 17.80 -6.00 5.08
N ARG A 214 17.76 -6.52 6.31
CA ARG A 214 18.45 -7.77 6.69
C ARG A 214 17.76 -9.00 6.09
N ALA A 215 16.47 -9.17 6.32
CA ALA A 215 15.72 -10.35 5.87
C ALA A 215 15.43 -10.34 4.38
N GLY A 216 15.22 -9.15 3.80
CA GLY A 216 14.90 -9.01 2.39
C GLY A 216 16.11 -9.05 1.47
N PHE A 217 17.22 -8.44 1.88
CA PHE A 217 18.32 -8.17 0.96
C PHE A 217 19.70 -8.58 1.50
N GLY A 218 19.76 -9.12 2.72
CA GLY A 218 21.02 -9.49 3.38
C GLY A 218 21.99 -8.32 3.49
N SER A 219 21.46 -7.09 3.49
CA SER A 219 22.24 -5.86 3.63
C SER A 219 22.15 -5.34 5.06
N SER A 220 23.16 -4.58 5.51
CA SER A 220 23.05 -3.87 6.76
C SER A 220 21.99 -2.76 6.65
N PHE A 221 21.41 -2.36 7.80
CA PHE A 221 20.51 -1.21 7.86
C PHE A 221 21.12 0.04 7.24
N GLU A 222 22.40 0.29 7.49
CA GLU A 222 23.12 1.48 6.97
C GLU A 222 23.18 1.49 5.44
N GLU A 223 23.37 0.33 4.79
CA GLU A 223 23.33 0.24 3.32
C GLU A 223 21.91 0.49 2.77
N GLY A 224 20.88 -0.06 3.43
CA GLY A 224 19.47 0.13 3.05
C GLY A 224 18.91 1.51 3.40
N LYS A 225 19.40 2.13 4.48
CA LYS A 225 18.90 3.39 5.05
C LYS A 225 18.78 4.51 4.01
N ARG A 226 19.82 4.68 3.19
CA ARG A 226 19.81 5.70 2.14
C ARG A 226 18.71 5.47 1.12
N VAL A 227 18.40 4.24 0.76
CA VAL A 227 17.30 3.89 -0.15
C VAL A 227 15.96 4.26 0.47
N PHE A 228 15.74 3.97 1.76
CA PHE A 228 14.52 4.33 2.47
C PHE A 228 14.33 5.85 2.58
N GLU A 229 15.38 6.60 2.92
CA GLU A 229 15.34 8.06 2.97
C GLU A 229 14.94 8.67 1.61
N LEU A 230 15.58 8.20 0.55
CA LEU A 230 15.30 8.64 -0.82
C LEU A 230 13.87 8.27 -1.26
N GLN A 231 13.35 7.11 -0.86
CA GLN A 231 11.98 6.73 -1.15
C GLN A 231 10.97 7.60 -0.39
N ARG A 232 11.22 7.97 0.85
CA ARG A 232 10.37 8.91 1.61
C ARG A 232 10.36 10.31 0.96
N GLU A 233 11.54 10.80 0.55
CA GLU A 233 11.62 12.06 -0.20
C GLU A 233 10.85 11.97 -1.52
N MET A 234 11.05 10.89 -2.29
CA MET A 234 10.33 10.64 -3.53
C MET A 234 8.81 10.61 -3.32
N LEU A 235 8.34 9.98 -2.24
CA LEU A 235 6.94 9.91 -1.86
C LEU A 235 6.36 11.31 -1.63
N THR A 236 7.01 12.13 -0.83
CA THR A 236 6.60 13.52 -0.56
C THR A 236 6.51 14.36 -1.84
N LEU A 237 7.52 14.25 -2.71
CA LEU A 237 7.52 14.94 -4.01
C LEU A 237 6.39 14.45 -4.92
N THR A 238 6.13 13.14 -4.93
CA THR A 238 5.05 12.52 -5.71
C THR A 238 3.68 13.05 -5.28
N MET A 239 3.44 13.16 -3.98
CA MET A 239 2.17 13.70 -3.45
C MET A 239 2.00 15.19 -3.78
N THR A 240 3.06 15.97 -3.73
CA THR A 240 3.04 17.38 -4.15
C THR A 240 2.62 17.53 -5.61
N LEU A 241 3.01 16.58 -6.46
CA LEU A 241 2.70 16.59 -7.89
C LEU A 241 1.34 15.98 -8.25
N PHE A 242 0.62 15.40 -7.29
CA PHE A 242 -0.67 14.73 -7.56
C PHE A 242 -1.66 15.63 -8.32
N LYS A 243 -1.76 16.90 -7.93
CA LYS A 243 -2.63 17.89 -8.59
C LYS A 243 -2.27 18.19 -10.06
N PHE A 244 -1.03 17.92 -10.47
CA PHE A 244 -0.53 18.13 -11.82
C PHE A 244 -0.44 16.83 -12.65
N ALA A 245 -0.73 15.68 -12.04
CA ALA A 245 -0.58 14.36 -12.67
C ALA A 245 -1.39 14.19 -13.96
N PHE A 246 -2.49 14.96 -14.12
CA PHE A 246 -3.38 14.91 -15.29
C PHE A 246 -3.08 15.96 -16.34
N ILE A 247 -2.10 16.85 -16.11
CA ILE A 247 -1.71 17.88 -17.09
C ILE A 247 -0.78 17.24 -18.12
N PRO A 248 -1.22 17.12 -19.40
CA PRO A 248 -0.36 16.58 -20.44
C PRO A 248 0.94 17.38 -20.57
N GLY A 249 2.05 16.67 -20.70
CA GLY A 249 3.36 17.30 -20.87
C GLY A 249 4.04 17.80 -19.59
N TYR A 250 3.36 17.89 -18.44
CA TYR A 250 3.94 18.39 -17.18
C TYR A 250 5.25 17.69 -16.81
N ARG A 251 5.36 16.39 -17.06
CA ARG A 251 6.56 15.58 -16.78
C ARG A 251 7.82 16.01 -17.51
N PHE A 252 7.67 16.75 -18.63
CA PHE A 252 8.78 17.23 -19.44
C PHE A 252 9.28 18.61 -19.00
N LEU A 253 8.48 19.31 -18.17
CA LEU A 253 8.88 20.60 -17.64
C LEU A 253 10.10 20.42 -16.72
N PRO A 254 11.17 21.23 -16.91
CA PRO A 254 12.39 21.14 -16.12
C PRO A 254 12.23 21.82 -14.74
N THR A 255 11.14 21.52 -14.04
CA THR A 255 10.92 22.02 -12.67
C THR A 255 11.93 21.41 -11.71
N TYR A 256 12.21 22.10 -10.59
CA TYR A 256 13.05 21.57 -9.52
C TYR A 256 12.57 20.16 -9.08
N THR A 257 11.27 20.02 -8.82
CA THR A 257 10.66 18.76 -8.38
C THR A 257 10.88 17.62 -9.39
N ASN A 258 10.65 17.88 -10.70
CA ASN A 258 10.85 16.86 -11.73
C ASN A 258 12.33 16.44 -11.87
N ARG A 259 13.25 17.41 -11.76
CA ARG A 259 14.70 17.12 -11.77
C ARG A 259 15.13 16.34 -10.54
N ARG A 260 14.66 16.76 -9.35
CA ARG A 260 14.99 16.07 -8.09
C ARG A 260 14.48 14.62 -8.08
N MET A 261 13.24 14.38 -8.52
CA MET A 261 12.69 13.01 -8.62
C MET A 261 13.52 12.11 -9.56
N LYS A 262 13.98 12.64 -10.68
CA LYS A 262 14.86 11.88 -11.60
C LYS A 262 16.22 11.58 -10.97
N ALA A 263 16.80 12.53 -10.24
CA ALA A 263 18.05 12.34 -9.53
C ALA A 263 17.93 11.27 -8.43
N ILE A 264 16.84 11.32 -7.65
CA ILE A 264 16.53 10.31 -6.62
C ILE A 264 16.36 8.92 -7.27
N ASP A 265 15.62 8.80 -8.36
CA ASP A 265 15.43 7.51 -9.06
C ASP A 265 16.78 6.93 -9.53
N LEU A 266 17.67 7.77 -10.06
CA LEU A 266 19.01 7.34 -10.47
C LEU A 266 19.83 6.87 -9.26
N GLU A 267 19.83 7.62 -8.16
CA GLU A 267 20.57 7.29 -6.94
C GLU A 267 20.07 5.97 -6.34
N ILE A 268 18.75 5.77 -6.22
CA ILE A 268 18.17 4.50 -5.76
C ILE A 268 18.58 3.34 -6.67
N ARG A 269 18.46 3.49 -7.99
CA ARG A 269 18.84 2.43 -8.95
C ARG A 269 20.32 2.07 -8.84
N THR A 270 21.18 3.05 -8.67
CA THR A 270 22.62 2.83 -8.52
C THR A 270 22.93 2.05 -7.23
N ALA A 271 22.33 2.44 -6.11
CA ALA A 271 22.47 1.74 -4.84
C ALA A 271 21.97 0.28 -4.92
N LEU A 272 20.77 0.08 -5.44
CA LEU A 272 20.18 -1.27 -5.60
C LEU A 272 20.98 -2.13 -6.58
N MET A 273 21.47 -1.55 -7.67
CA MET A 273 22.32 -2.26 -8.64
C MET A 273 23.63 -2.73 -8.00
N SER A 274 24.23 -1.92 -7.11
CA SER A 274 25.43 -2.31 -6.36
C SER A 274 25.17 -3.53 -5.47
N ILE A 275 24.06 -3.53 -4.72
CA ILE A 275 23.65 -4.67 -3.86
C ILE A 275 23.44 -5.94 -4.72
N ILE A 276 22.68 -5.83 -5.80
CA ILE A 276 22.39 -6.95 -6.69
C ILE A 276 23.65 -7.50 -7.35
N ASN A 277 24.56 -6.63 -7.86
CA ASN A 277 25.79 -7.07 -8.51
C ASN A 277 26.74 -7.76 -7.52
N ARG A 278 26.84 -7.28 -6.28
CA ARG A 278 27.61 -7.95 -5.22
C ARG A 278 27.08 -9.37 -4.99
N ARG A 279 25.74 -9.51 -4.87
CA ARG A 279 25.10 -10.81 -4.69
C ARG A 279 25.33 -11.75 -5.89
N LEU A 280 25.21 -11.25 -7.11
CA LEU A 280 25.47 -12.04 -8.31
C LEU A 280 26.92 -12.50 -8.41
N LYS A 281 27.90 -11.69 -7.95
CA LYS A 281 29.30 -12.10 -7.87
C LYS A 281 29.50 -13.23 -6.86
N ALA A 282 28.90 -13.12 -5.66
CA ALA A 282 28.97 -14.15 -4.62
C ALA A 282 28.39 -15.49 -5.11
N ILE A 283 27.21 -15.46 -5.76
CA ILE A 283 26.59 -16.66 -6.35
C ILE A 283 27.52 -17.30 -7.41
N LYS A 284 28.13 -16.49 -8.28
CA LYS A 284 29.07 -16.99 -9.31
C LYS A 284 30.36 -17.57 -8.71
N ALA A 285 30.78 -17.08 -7.55
CA ALA A 285 31.94 -17.60 -6.81
C ALA A 285 31.63 -18.91 -6.05
N GLY A 286 30.38 -19.41 -6.13
CA GLY A 286 29.97 -20.63 -5.43
C GLY A 286 29.68 -20.42 -3.94
N GLU A 287 29.59 -19.17 -3.48
CA GLU A 287 29.16 -18.89 -2.12
C GLU A 287 27.69 -19.33 -1.92
N PRO A 288 27.33 -19.87 -0.73
CA PRO A 288 25.96 -20.25 -0.45
C PRO A 288 25.03 -19.05 -0.63
N THR A 289 23.98 -19.24 -1.43
CA THR A 289 22.94 -18.23 -1.54
C THR A 289 22.35 -18.00 -0.15
N ASN A 290 22.45 -16.76 0.34
CA ASN A 290 21.76 -16.42 1.57
C ASN A 290 20.26 -16.69 1.38
N ASN A 291 19.61 -17.23 2.40
CA ASN A 291 18.17 -17.51 2.38
C ASN A 291 17.31 -16.23 2.50
N ASP A 292 17.81 -15.07 2.04
CA ASP A 292 17.06 -13.81 1.96
C ASP A 292 16.20 -13.72 0.69
N LEU A 293 15.26 -12.78 0.66
CA LEU A 293 14.34 -12.63 -0.46
C LEU A 293 15.05 -12.33 -1.79
N LEU A 294 16.14 -11.56 -1.77
CA LEU A 294 16.91 -11.22 -2.97
C LEU A 294 17.63 -12.46 -3.53
N GLY A 295 18.27 -13.25 -2.69
CA GLY A 295 18.96 -14.48 -3.12
C GLY A 295 17.99 -15.45 -3.78
N ILE A 296 16.83 -15.68 -3.16
CA ILE A 296 15.79 -16.56 -3.68
C ILE A 296 15.19 -16.01 -4.99
N LEU A 297 14.99 -14.68 -5.08
CA LEU A 297 14.51 -14.01 -6.29
C LEU A 297 15.50 -14.23 -7.45
N LEU A 298 16.79 -14.03 -7.23
CA LEU A 298 17.84 -14.20 -8.24
C LEU A 298 17.94 -15.66 -8.69
N GLU A 299 17.87 -16.60 -7.77
CA GLU A 299 17.87 -18.04 -8.07
C GLU A 299 16.63 -18.43 -8.90
N SER A 300 15.44 -17.97 -8.49
CA SER A 300 14.20 -18.23 -9.22
C SER A 300 14.22 -17.61 -10.62
N ASN A 301 14.77 -16.41 -10.75
CA ASN A 301 14.94 -15.74 -12.04
C ASN A 301 15.90 -16.49 -12.95
N TYR A 302 17.01 -17.00 -12.41
CA TYR A 302 17.98 -17.81 -13.15
C TYR A 302 17.33 -19.10 -13.67
N LYS A 303 16.65 -19.86 -12.79
CA LYS A 303 15.92 -21.08 -13.15
C LYS A 303 14.89 -20.85 -14.27
N GLU A 304 14.15 -19.73 -14.23
CA GLU A 304 13.15 -19.41 -15.26
C GLU A 304 13.83 -18.98 -16.57
N SER A 305 15.00 -18.35 -16.52
CA SER A 305 15.79 -18.00 -17.71
C SER A 305 16.32 -19.23 -18.44
N GLU A 306 16.71 -20.27 -17.71
CA GLU A 306 17.18 -21.54 -18.30
C GLU A 306 16.04 -22.35 -18.95
N LYS A 307 14.85 -22.37 -18.33
CA LYS A 307 13.70 -23.14 -18.83
C LYS A 307 13.15 -22.59 -20.15
N THR A 308 13.20 -21.29 -20.35
CA THR A 308 12.57 -20.65 -21.52
C THR A 308 13.45 -19.49 -21.98
N LYS A 309 13.84 -19.49 -23.27
CA LYS A 309 14.57 -18.37 -23.87
C LYS A 309 13.78 -17.06 -23.67
N GLY A 310 14.32 -16.12 -22.90
CA GLY A 310 13.64 -14.88 -22.50
C GLY A 310 12.61 -15.05 -21.36
N GLY A 311 12.57 -16.20 -20.69
CA GLY A 311 11.68 -16.48 -19.55
C GLY A 311 12.00 -15.68 -18.29
N GLY A 312 13.27 -15.35 -18.03
CA GLY A 312 13.71 -14.57 -16.88
C GLY A 312 13.43 -13.06 -17.01
N MET A 313 13.63 -12.35 -15.89
CA MET A 313 13.62 -10.89 -15.83
C MET A 313 14.99 -10.34 -16.20
N SER A 314 15.04 -9.20 -16.91
CA SER A 314 16.26 -8.43 -17.09
C SER A 314 16.73 -7.86 -15.76
N LEU A 315 18.02 -7.55 -15.66
CA LEU A 315 18.60 -6.95 -14.45
C LEU A 315 17.89 -5.63 -14.06
N ARG A 316 17.45 -4.84 -15.05
CA ARG A 316 16.66 -3.64 -14.82
C ARG A 316 15.29 -3.97 -14.19
N GLU A 317 14.64 -5.03 -14.62
CA GLU A 317 13.37 -5.48 -14.04
C GLU A 317 13.56 -6.00 -12.61
N VAL A 318 14.66 -6.71 -12.34
CA VAL A 318 15.00 -7.12 -10.97
C VAL A 318 15.17 -5.90 -10.05
N VAL A 319 15.87 -4.85 -10.51
CA VAL A 319 15.99 -3.58 -9.74
C VAL A 319 14.63 -2.96 -9.44
N GLU A 320 13.69 -2.98 -10.41
CA GLU A 320 12.33 -2.46 -10.19
C GLU A 320 11.57 -3.27 -9.15
N GLU A 321 11.68 -4.61 -9.15
CA GLU A 321 11.04 -5.45 -8.14
C GLU A 321 11.64 -5.22 -6.75
N VAL A 322 12.95 -5.13 -6.64
CA VAL A 322 13.64 -4.84 -5.38
C VAL A 322 13.22 -3.46 -4.85
N LYS A 323 13.19 -2.43 -5.71
CA LYS A 323 12.72 -1.09 -5.37
C LYS A 323 11.27 -1.09 -4.85
N LEU A 324 10.40 -1.90 -5.48
CA LEU A 324 9.02 -2.08 -5.03
C LEU A 324 8.96 -2.72 -3.64
N PHE A 325 9.79 -3.72 -3.36
CA PHE A 325 9.81 -4.39 -2.06
C PHE A 325 10.27 -3.47 -0.93
N TYR A 326 11.30 -2.64 -1.19
CA TYR A 326 11.74 -1.62 -0.23
C TYR A 326 10.61 -0.66 0.16
N LEU A 327 9.80 -0.22 -0.82
CA LEU A 327 8.69 0.68 -0.53
C LEU A 327 7.52 -0.02 0.16
N ALA A 328 7.09 -1.17 -0.37
CA ALA A 328 5.85 -1.81 0.06
C ALA A 328 6.00 -2.53 1.41
N GLY A 329 7.17 -3.13 1.67
CA GLY A 329 7.40 -3.95 2.85
C GLY A 329 7.60 -3.12 4.12
N GLN A 330 8.28 -1.99 4.04
CA GLN A 330 8.55 -1.14 5.19
C GLN A 330 7.30 -0.45 5.73
N GLU A 331 6.60 0.29 4.87
CA GLU A 331 5.51 1.17 5.29
C GLU A 331 4.34 0.36 5.90
N ALA A 332 3.88 -0.67 5.19
CA ALA A 332 2.68 -1.41 5.61
C ALA A 332 2.83 -2.15 6.94
N ASN A 333 4.02 -2.70 7.24
CA ASN A 333 4.27 -3.42 8.50
C ASN A 333 4.41 -2.46 9.67
N ALA A 334 5.13 -1.36 9.50
CA ALA A 334 5.23 -0.33 10.52
C ALA A 334 3.85 0.23 10.91
N GLU A 335 2.97 0.43 9.93
CA GLU A 335 1.61 0.91 10.16
C GLU A 335 0.75 -0.11 10.90
N LEU A 336 0.80 -1.38 10.51
CA LEU A 336 0.09 -2.43 11.24
C LEU A 336 0.50 -2.45 12.72
N LEU A 337 1.79 -2.38 13.01
CA LEU A 337 2.29 -2.39 14.39
C LEU A 337 1.88 -1.14 15.17
N VAL A 338 2.05 0.05 14.60
CA VAL A 338 1.74 1.29 15.33
C VAL A 338 0.26 1.42 15.60
N TRP A 339 -0.62 1.09 14.64
CA TRP A 339 -2.06 1.13 14.88
C TRP A 339 -2.51 0.05 15.87
N THR A 340 -1.88 -1.13 15.86
CA THR A 340 -2.12 -2.17 16.87
C THR A 340 -1.71 -1.69 18.27
N MET A 341 -0.56 -1.05 18.43
CA MET A 341 -0.14 -0.50 19.72
C MET A 341 -1.08 0.61 20.20
N LEU A 342 -1.49 1.53 19.31
CA LEU A 342 -2.47 2.57 19.63
C LEU A 342 -3.84 2.00 20.02
N LEU A 343 -4.29 0.92 19.41
CA LEU A 343 -5.52 0.23 19.81
C LEU A 343 -5.36 -0.44 21.18
N LEU A 344 -4.28 -1.16 21.39
CA LEU A 344 -4.01 -1.84 22.66
C LEU A 344 -3.76 -0.88 23.83
N SER A 345 -3.26 0.34 23.57
CA SER A 345 -3.11 1.36 24.61
C SER A 345 -4.43 1.95 25.11
N LYS A 346 -5.51 1.74 24.36
CA LYS A 346 -6.88 2.14 24.73
C LYS A 346 -7.69 0.96 25.29
N HIS A 347 -7.27 -0.29 24.99
CA HIS A 347 -7.97 -1.53 25.33
C HIS A 347 -7.07 -2.40 26.18
N HIS A 348 -6.89 -2.01 27.45
CA HIS A 348 -5.95 -2.66 28.39
C HIS A 348 -6.30 -4.13 28.68
N ASP A 349 -7.58 -4.49 28.62
CA ASP A 349 -8.04 -5.87 28.76
C ASP A 349 -7.49 -6.77 27.64
N TRP A 350 -7.49 -6.27 26.40
CA TRP A 350 -6.91 -6.99 25.25
C TRP A 350 -5.38 -6.99 25.28
N GLN A 351 -4.77 -5.91 25.76
CA GLN A 351 -3.32 -5.86 25.97
C GLN A 351 -2.90 -6.92 27.03
N ALA A 352 -3.65 -7.03 28.14
CA ALA A 352 -3.39 -8.00 29.21
C ALA A 352 -3.58 -9.45 28.71
N LYS A 353 -4.69 -9.76 28.03
CA LYS A 353 -4.94 -11.07 27.43
C LYS A 353 -3.85 -11.48 26.44
N ALA A 354 -3.42 -10.56 25.58
CA ALA A 354 -2.36 -10.83 24.62
C ALA A 354 -1.02 -11.11 25.32
N ARG A 355 -0.69 -10.35 26.37
CA ARG A 355 0.50 -10.56 27.19
C ARG A 355 0.47 -11.93 27.88
N GLU A 356 -0.66 -12.29 28.49
CA GLU A 356 -0.84 -13.59 29.12
C GLU A 356 -0.63 -14.74 28.11
N GLU A 357 -1.21 -14.62 26.90
CA GLU A 357 -0.99 -15.61 25.83
C GLU A 357 0.49 -15.71 25.45
N VAL A 358 1.17 -14.58 25.28
CA VAL A 358 2.59 -14.52 24.91
C VAL A 358 3.45 -15.19 25.97
N PHE A 359 3.22 -14.90 27.25
CA PHE A 359 3.96 -15.54 28.35
C PHE A 359 3.63 -17.04 28.47
N LYS A 360 2.39 -17.45 28.21
CA LYS A 360 2.01 -18.87 28.21
C LYS A 360 2.72 -19.64 27.10
N VAL A 361 2.91 -19.02 25.92
CA VAL A 361 3.51 -19.68 24.74
C VAL A 361 5.03 -19.65 24.77
N PHE A 362 5.64 -18.54 25.15
CA PHE A 362 7.09 -18.32 25.06
C PHE A 362 7.77 -18.15 26.43
N GLY A 363 7.04 -17.83 27.49
CA GLY A 363 7.66 -17.43 28.75
C GLY A 363 8.53 -16.19 28.56
N ASN A 364 9.78 -16.27 29.01
CA ASN A 364 10.82 -15.25 28.79
C ASN A 364 11.70 -15.56 27.57
N GLU A 365 11.41 -16.64 26.84
CA GLU A 365 12.17 -17.01 25.66
C GLU A 365 11.77 -16.17 24.44
N LYS A 366 12.67 -16.10 23.47
CA LYS A 366 12.41 -15.43 22.20
C LYS A 366 11.34 -16.18 21.40
N PRO A 367 10.49 -15.46 20.65
CA PRO A 367 9.52 -16.09 19.78
C PRO A 367 10.15 -17.05 18.77
N ASP A 368 9.61 -18.25 18.69
CA ASP A 368 10.01 -19.33 17.80
C ASP A 368 8.89 -19.61 16.79
N TYR A 369 9.27 -19.89 15.54
CA TYR A 369 8.35 -20.08 14.43
C TYR A 369 7.29 -21.16 14.72
N ASP A 370 7.69 -22.31 15.27
CA ASP A 370 6.81 -23.46 15.45
C ASP A 370 5.73 -23.19 16.52
N LYS A 371 6.00 -22.28 17.45
CA LYS A 371 5.04 -21.84 18.48
C LYS A 371 4.15 -20.66 18.07
N LEU A 372 4.53 -19.88 17.04
CA LEU A 372 3.76 -18.70 16.60
C LEU A 372 2.32 -19.02 16.15
N GLY A 373 2.06 -20.27 15.73
CA GLY A 373 0.72 -20.74 15.39
C GLY A 373 -0.22 -20.83 16.60
N GLN A 374 0.31 -20.86 17.83
CA GLN A 374 -0.46 -20.93 19.08
C GLN A 374 -0.99 -19.56 19.53
N LEU A 375 -0.45 -18.46 18.98
CA LEU A 375 -0.86 -17.09 19.27
C LEU A 375 -2.21 -16.76 18.61
N LYS A 376 -3.31 -17.15 19.24
CA LYS A 376 -4.67 -16.92 18.76
C LYS A 376 -5.14 -15.49 19.05
N ILE A 377 -4.94 -15.03 20.30
CA ILE A 377 -5.35 -13.68 20.75
C ILE A 377 -4.57 -12.62 19.98
N VAL A 378 -3.25 -12.75 19.89
CA VAL A 378 -2.40 -11.86 19.08
C VAL A 378 -2.87 -11.84 17.62
N SER A 379 -3.22 -13.01 17.05
CA SER A 379 -3.73 -13.08 15.67
C SER A 379 -5.05 -12.35 15.50
N MET A 380 -6.00 -12.51 16.43
CA MET A 380 -7.29 -11.79 16.42
C MET A 380 -7.09 -10.27 16.51
N ILE A 381 -6.19 -9.81 17.38
CA ILE A 381 -5.84 -8.39 17.53
C ILE A 381 -5.29 -7.83 16.23
N LEU A 382 -4.35 -8.51 15.59
CA LEU A 382 -3.77 -8.06 14.32
C LEU A 382 -4.81 -8.02 13.20
N GLN A 383 -5.72 -8.99 13.13
CA GLN A 383 -6.80 -9.01 12.14
C GLN A 383 -7.78 -7.84 12.36
N GLU A 384 -8.15 -7.56 13.60
CA GLU A 384 -9.04 -6.45 13.94
C GLU A 384 -8.37 -5.08 13.70
N SER A 385 -7.07 -4.98 14.00
CA SER A 385 -6.28 -3.78 13.67
C SER A 385 -6.27 -3.52 12.16
N LEU A 386 -6.06 -4.56 11.35
CA LEU A 386 -6.12 -4.48 9.89
C LEU A 386 -7.52 -4.15 9.36
N ARG A 387 -8.57 -4.51 10.08
CA ARG A 387 -9.95 -4.16 9.73
C ARG A 387 -10.20 -2.67 9.94
N LEU A 388 -9.86 -2.15 11.11
CA LEU A 388 -10.12 -0.75 11.46
C LEU A 388 -9.15 0.23 10.79
N TYR A 389 -7.87 -0.17 10.70
CA TYR A 389 -6.77 0.65 10.16
C TYR A 389 -5.99 -0.09 9.06
N PRO A 390 -6.64 -0.43 7.93
CA PRO A 390 -5.95 -1.09 6.84
C PRO A 390 -4.89 -0.15 6.24
N PRO A 391 -3.61 -0.59 6.07
CA PRO A 391 -2.58 0.24 5.45
C PRO A 391 -2.99 0.76 4.07
N VAL A 392 -3.68 -0.07 3.28
CA VAL A 392 -4.21 0.31 1.97
C VAL A 392 -5.73 0.53 2.07
N ILE A 393 -6.14 1.80 2.09
CA ILE A 393 -7.54 2.19 2.29
C ILE A 393 -8.44 2.10 1.05
N MET A 394 -7.86 1.93 -0.13
CA MET A 394 -8.59 1.78 -1.40
C MET A 394 -7.88 0.80 -2.34
N LEU A 395 -8.63 -0.03 -3.04
CA LEU A 395 -8.15 -0.80 -4.19
C LEU A 395 -8.73 -0.23 -5.47
N SER A 396 -7.96 -0.25 -6.55
CA SER A 396 -8.40 0.26 -7.85
C SER A 396 -8.20 -0.76 -8.97
N ARG A 397 -9.13 -0.71 -9.96
CA ARG A 397 -9.05 -1.44 -11.22
C ARG A 397 -9.45 -0.52 -12.36
N TYR A 398 -8.97 -0.79 -13.55
CA TYR A 398 -9.21 0.02 -14.73
C TYR A 398 -9.66 -0.84 -15.90
N LEU A 399 -10.63 -0.35 -16.67
CA LEU A 399 -11.13 -1.05 -17.85
C LEU A 399 -10.57 -0.43 -19.12
N ARG A 400 -9.86 -1.25 -19.90
CA ARG A 400 -9.39 -0.87 -21.25
C ARG A 400 -10.44 -1.12 -22.34
N LYS A 401 -11.37 -2.04 -22.08
CA LYS A 401 -12.51 -2.40 -22.93
C LYS A 401 -13.78 -2.36 -22.11
N ASP A 402 -14.93 -2.24 -22.77
CA ASP A 402 -16.23 -2.37 -22.10
C ASP A 402 -16.32 -3.77 -21.47
N ALA A 403 -16.83 -3.87 -20.24
CA ALA A 403 -16.98 -5.14 -19.54
C ALA A 403 -18.29 -5.19 -18.75
N LYS A 404 -18.86 -6.40 -18.66
CA LYS A 404 -20.00 -6.65 -17.76
C LYS A 404 -19.50 -6.89 -16.34
N LEU A 405 -20.22 -6.33 -15.37
CA LEU A 405 -20.03 -6.53 -13.94
C LEU A 405 -21.41 -6.67 -13.28
N GLY A 406 -21.83 -7.91 -13.05
CA GLY A 406 -23.19 -8.21 -12.69
C GLY A 406 -24.16 -7.70 -13.75
N ASP A 407 -25.12 -6.86 -13.35
CA ASP A 407 -26.12 -6.20 -14.21
C ASP A 407 -25.60 -4.94 -14.94
N LEU A 408 -24.42 -4.44 -14.57
CA LEU A 408 -23.84 -3.24 -15.15
C LEU A 408 -22.95 -3.54 -16.36
N THR A 409 -22.99 -2.67 -17.36
CA THR A 409 -22.02 -2.64 -18.46
C THR A 409 -21.09 -1.43 -18.30
N ILE A 410 -19.92 -1.69 -17.75
CA ILE A 410 -18.95 -0.62 -17.44
C ILE A 410 -18.20 -0.22 -18.70
N PRO A 411 -18.21 1.06 -19.11
CA PRO A 411 -17.49 1.51 -20.29
C PRO A 411 -15.97 1.49 -20.12
N ALA A 412 -15.27 1.30 -21.23
CA ALA A 412 -13.82 1.47 -21.27
C ALA A 412 -13.41 2.88 -20.81
N GLY A 413 -12.37 2.94 -19.98
CA GLY A 413 -11.86 4.20 -19.42
C GLY A 413 -12.40 4.53 -18.02
N VAL A 414 -13.29 3.72 -17.48
CA VAL A 414 -13.74 3.81 -16.09
C VAL A 414 -12.72 3.14 -15.17
N GLU A 415 -12.43 3.77 -14.06
CA GLU A 415 -11.69 3.21 -12.93
C GLU A 415 -12.69 2.76 -11.86
N LEU A 416 -12.58 1.52 -11.42
CA LEU A 416 -13.36 0.97 -10.30
C LEU A 416 -12.57 1.15 -9.01
N ILE A 417 -13.23 1.64 -7.97
CA ILE A 417 -12.64 1.87 -6.66
C ILE A 417 -13.39 1.06 -5.62
N VAL A 418 -12.66 0.23 -4.90
CA VAL A 418 -13.14 -0.42 -3.68
C VAL A 418 -12.61 0.38 -2.48
N PRO A 419 -13.44 1.12 -1.76
CA PRO A 419 -13.04 1.87 -0.57
C PRO A 419 -12.92 0.92 0.62
N VAL A 420 -11.74 0.30 0.78
CA VAL A 420 -11.47 -0.79 1.74
C VAL A 420 -11.79 -0.37 3.17
N SER A 421 -11.34 0.82 3.61
CA SER A 421 -11.60 1.30 4.97
C SER A 421 -13.09 1.48 5.26
N MET A 422 -13.90 1.89 4.27
CA MET A 422 -15.35 1.98 4.43
C MET A 422 -16.01 0.61 4.41
N LEU A 423 -15.56 -0.30 3.53
CA LEU A 423 -16.08 -1.67 3.44
C LEU A 423 -15.83 -2.45 4.74
N HIS A 424 -14.66 -2.25 5.36
CA HIS A 424 -14.29 -2.88 6.62
C HIS A 424 -15.08 -2.36 7.83
N GLN A 425 -15.80 -1.25 7.69
CA GLN A 425 -16.62 -0.66 8.74
C GLN A 425 -18.09 -0.52 8.34
N GLU A 426 -18.49 -1.19 7.25
CA GLU A 426 -19.88 -1.16 6.78
C GLU A 426 -20.77 -2.01 7.70
N LYS A 427 -21.76 -1.40 8.33
CA LYS A 427 -22.67 -2.06 9.28
C LYS A 427 -23.38 -3.28 8.71
N GLU A 428 -23.69 -3.26 7.43
CA GLU A 428 -24.32 -4.38 6.72
C GLU A 428 -23.52 -5.69 6.81
N PHE A 429 -22.17 -5.59 6.92
CA PHE A 429 -21.28 -6.74 6.97
C PHE A 429 -20.71 -7.02 8.36
N TRP A 430 -20.58 -5.99 9.20
CA TRP A 430 -19.87 -6.05 10.48
C TRP A 430 -20.75 -5.77 11.70
N GLY A 431 -22.05 -5.49 11.50
CA GLY A 431 -22.97 -5.17 12.58
C GLY A 431 -22.94 -3.73 13.03
N ASP A 432 -23.76 -3.39 14.04
CA ASP A 432 -23.86 -2.03 14.57
C ASP A 432 -22.59 -1.56 15.26
N ASP A 433 -21.80 -2.49 15.79
CA ASP A 433 -20.51 -2.31 16.43
C ASP A 433 -19.32 -2.36 15.46
N ALA A 434 -19.57 -2.13 14.16
CA ALA A 434 -18.55 -2.17 13.10
C ALA A 434 -17.35 -1.24 13.33
N ARG A 435 -17.49 -0.21 14.16
CA ARG A 435 -16.43 0.75 14.52
C ARG A 435 -15.74 0.44 15.83
N ASP A 436 -16.23 -0.52 16.60
CA ASP A 436 -15.62 -0.92 17.87
C ASP A 436 -14.46 -1.88 17.62
N PHE A 437 -13.46 -1.80 18.49
CA PHE A 437 -12.34 -2.74 18.50
C PHE A 437 -12.75 -4.02 19.23
N LYS A 438 -13.07 -5.06 18.48
CA LYS A 438 -13.55 -6.35 18.97
C LYS A 438 -12.80 -7.51 18.29
N PRO A 439 -11.58 -7.84 18.75
CA PRO A 439 -10.78 -8.94 18.20
C PRO A 439 -11.49 -10.29 18.16
N GLU A 440 -12.43 -10.54 19.08
CA GLU A 440 -13.23 -11.76 19.13
C GLU A 440 -14.06 -12.06 17.88
N ARG A 441 -14.28 -11.07 16.99
CA ARG A 441 -14.89 -11.29 15.67
C ARG A 441 -14.13 -12.33 14.86
N PHE A 442 -12.83 -12.42 15.08
CA PHE A 442 -11.94 -13.33 14.37
C PHE A 442 -11.64 -14.64 15.14
N SER A 443 -12.36 -14.94 16.21
CA SER A 443 -12.15 -16.15 17.03
C SER A 443 -12.29 -17.45 16.23
N GLU A 444 -13.22 -17.49 15.27
CA GLU A 444 -13.44 -18.60 14.35
C GLU A 444 -12.81 -18.37 12.95
N GLY A 445 -11.92 -17.38 12.83
CA GLY A 445 -11.21 -17.01 11.61
C GLY A 445 -11.97 -16.07 10.68
N VAL A 446 -11.25 -15.59 9.65
CA VAL A 446 -11.74 -14.54 8.71
C VAL A 446 -13.00 -14.97 7.97
N SER A 447 -13.08 -16.22 7.51
CA SER A 447 -14.23 -16.72 6.73
C SER A 447 -15.52 -16.63 7.54
N LYS A 448 -15.47 -16.97 8.83
CA LYS A 448 -16.63 -16.89 9.72
C LYS A 448 -16.99 -15.44 10.05
N ALA A 449 -15.97 -14.62 10.36
CA ALA A 449 -16.16 -13.19 10.65
C ALA A 449 -16.84 -12.43 9.49
N THR A 450 -16.61 -12.83 8.25
CA THR A 450 -17.18 -12.21 7.05
C THR A 450 -18.44 -12.92 6.51
N ASN A 451 -18.92 -13.98 7.18
CA ASN A 451 -19.97 -14.85 6.67
C ASN A 451 -19.69 -15.34 5.22
N GLY A 452 -18.41 -15.62 4.91
CA GLY A 452 -17.94 -16.06 3.59
C GLY A 452 -17.97 -14.99 2.49
N LYS A 453 -18.34 -13.74 2.81
CA LYS A 453 -18.36 -12.62 1.85
C LYS A 453 -16.97 -11.99 1.69
N VAL A 454 -16.73 -11.39 0.52
CA VAL A 454 -15.49 -10.65 0.23
C VAL A 454 -15.63 -9.21 0.76
N SER A 455 -15.73 -9.07 2.09
CA SER A 455 -15.87 -7.79 2.82
C SER A 455 -14.64 -7.44 3.68
N TYR A 456 -13.61 -8.27 3.71
CA TYR A 456 -12.35 -8.08 4.43
C TYR A 456 -11.16 -8.26 3.49
N LEU A 457 -10.45 -7.15 3.18
CA LEU A 457 -9.49 -7.07 2.08
C LEU A 457 -8.17 -6.35 2.46
N PRO A 458 -7.60 -6.53 3.68
CA PRO A 458 -6.40 -5.76 4.07
C PRO A 458 -5.19 -6.08 3.17
N PHE A 459 -5.16 -7.28 2.60
CA PHE A 459 -4.14 -7.74 1.66
C PHE A 459 -4.64 -7.85 0.21
N GLY A 460 -5.83 -7.31 -0.09
CA GLY A 460 -6.52 -7.53 -1.36
C GLY A 460 -7.19 -8.90 -1.43
N TRP A 461 -7.49 -9.38 -2.67
CA TRP A 461 -8.18 -10.64 -2.90
C TRP A 461 -7.85 -11.25 -4.26
N GLY A 462 -8.02 -12.58 -4.38
CA GLY A 462 -7.87 -13.33 -5.63
C GLY A 462 -6.42 -13.45 -6.10
N PRO A 463 -6.17 -13.60 -7.41
CA PRO A 463 -4.82 -13.84 -7.95
C PRO A 463 -3.81 -12.72 -7.62
N ARG A 464 -4.29 -11.50 -7.33
CA ARG A 464 -3.46 -10.34 -6.95
C ARG A 464 -3.38 -10.11 -5.44
N LEU A 465 -3.70 -11.14 -4.64
CA LEU A 465 -3.48 -11.11 -3.19
C LEU A 465 -2.04 -10.71 -2.89
N CYS A 466 -1.85 -9.95 -1.81
CA CYS A 466 -0.52 -9.48 -1.40
C CYS A 466 0.46 -10.66 -1.26
N ILE A 467 1.59 -10.56 -1.92
CA ILE A 467 2.61 -11.60 -1.86
C ILE A 467 3.31 -11.64 -0.51
N GLY A 468 3.43 -10.47 0.14
CA GLY A 468 4.07 -10.30 1.45
C GLY A 468 3.15 -10.54 2.64
N GLN A 469 1.93 -11.04 2.45
CA GLN A 469 0.97 -11.25 3.55
C GLN A 469 1.56 -12.07 4.70
N ASN A 470 2.17 -13.21 4.38
CA ASN A 470 2.75 -14.09 5.40
C ASN A 470 3.96 -13.44 6.08
N PHE A 471 4.80 -12.72 5.31
CA PHE A 471 5.93 -11.96 5.83
C PHE A 471 5.46 -10.90 6.83
N GLY A 472 4.51 -10.07 6.44
CA GLY A 472 4.02 -8.98 7.30
C GLY A 472 3.33 -9.48 8.56
N LEU A 473 2.49 -10.52 8.47
CA LEU A 473 1.84 -11.10 9.65
C LEU A 473 2.84 -11.80 10.58
N LEU A 474 3.87 -12.43 10.03
CA LEU A 474 4.93 -13.07 10.81
C LEU A 474 5.74 -12.01 11.57
N GLU A 475 6.19 -10.96 10.89
CA GLU A 475 6.90 -9.83 11.50
C GLU A 475 6.05 -9.20 12.62
N ALA A 476 4.78 -8.91 12.35
CA ALA A 476 3.88 -8.28 13.31
C ALA A 476 3.64 -9.14 14.55
N LYS A 477 3.51 -10.47 14.40
CA LYS A 477 3.37 -11.40 15.53
C LYS A 477 4.61 -11.43 16.42
N ILE A 478 5.79 -11.52 15.82
CA ILE A 478 7.07 -11.53 16.54
C ILE A 478 7.27 -10.21 17.27
N ALA A 479 7.08 -9.10 16.55
CA ALA A 479 7.22 -7.76 17.09
C ALA A 479 6.32 -7.52 18.30
N LEU A 480 5.02 -7.79 18.16
CA LEU A 480 4.05 -7.58 19.23
C LEU A 480 4.33 -8.50 20.42
N SER A 481 4.75 -9.75 20.18
CA SER A 481 5.14 -10.67 21.25
C SER A 481 6.33 -10.14 22.06
N ILE A 482 7.39 -9.71 21.41
CA ILE A 482 8.59 -9.18 22.07
C ILE A 482 8.26 -7.88 22.83
N ILE A 483 7.47 -6.97 22.23
CA ILE A 483 7.05 -5.73 22.91
C ILE A 483 6.23 -6.05 24.17
N LEU A 484 5.27 -6.96 24.11
CA LEU A 484 4.41 -7.34 25.23
C LEU A 484 5.15 -8.10 26.33
N GLN A 485 6.24 -8.80 26.02
CA GLN A 485 7.10 -9.42 27.03
C GLN A 485 7.86 -8.40 27.88
N HIS A 486 8.10 -7.21 27.35
CA HIS A 486 9.00 -6.25 28.00
C HIS A 486 8.34 -4.97 28.48
N PHE A 487 7.18 -4.62 27.90
CA PHE A 487 6.53 -3.35 28.18
C PHE A 487 5.02 -3.48 28.34
N SER A 488 4.48 -2.67 29.23
CA SER A 488 3.10 -2.20 29.16
C SER A 488 3.07 -0.77 28.63
N PHE A 489 1.95 -0.39 28.02
CA PHE A 489 1.83 0.94 27.44
C PHE A 489 0.40 1.46 27.49
N ASP A 490 0.29 2.76 27.75
CA ASP A 490 -0.95 3.52 27.77
C ASP A 490 -0.92 4.58 26.70
N LEU A 491 -2.10 5.06 26.29
CA LEU A 491 -2.19 6.21 25.40
C LEU A 491 -1.71 7.46 26.13
N SER A 492 -0.79 8.23 25.52
CA SER A 492 -0.37 9.49 26.11
C SER A 492 -1.48 10.53 26.04
N PRO A 493 -1.64 11.38 27.06
CA PRO A 493 -2.51 12.56 26.99
C PRO A 493 -2.12 13.54 25.87
N SER A 494 -0.86 13.54 25.43
CA SER A 494 -0.38 14.37 24.32
C SER A 494 -0.71 13.81 22.94
N TYR A 495 -1.21 12.56 22.86
CA TYR A 495 -1.54 11.93 21.59
C TYR A 495 -2.65 12.65 20.85
N SER A 496 -2.38 13.08 19.64
CA SER A 496 -3.36 13.66 18.73
C SER A 496 -3.75 12.66 17.65
N HIS A 497 -4.99 12.18 17.69
CA HIS A 497 -5.49 11.21 16.73
C HIS A 497 -5.70 11.82 15.35
N ALA A 498 -4.82 11.50 14.43
CA ALA A 498 -4.79 12.10 13.11
C ALA A 498 -4.36 11.08 12.02
N PRO A 499 -5.22 10.09 11.70
CA PRO A 499 -4.96 9.21 10.56
C PRO A 499 -4.82 10.02 9.27
N SER A 500 -3.76 9.79 8.53
CA SER A 500 -3.47 10.47 7.26
C SER A 500 -3.10 9.45 6.19
N PHE A 501 -3.71 9.57 5.03
CA PHE A 501 -3.41 8.71 3.90
C PHE A 501 -2.51 9.45 2.90
N ILE A 502 -1.32 8.88 2.70
CA ILE A 502 -0.38 9.34 1.67
C ILE A 502 -0.31 8.31 0.55
N ILE A 503 0.25 7.15 0.79
CA ILE A 503 0.11 5.91 0.00
C ILE A 503 -0.46 4.83 0.89
N THR A 504 -0.13 4.90 2.16
CA THR A 504 -0.54 4.05 3.24
C THR A 504 -1.10 4.90 4.39
N LEU A 505 -1.72 4.29 5.38
CA LEU A 505 -2.45 4.95 6.46
C LEU A 505 -1.52 5.21 7.65
N GLN A 506 -1.01 6.43 7.77
CA GLN A 506 -0.02 6.83 8.78
C GLN A 506 -0.61 7.72 9.89
N PRO A 507 -0.06 7.71 11.12
CA PRO A 507 -0.36 8.71 12.13
C PRO A 507 0.36 10.04 11.78
N GLU A 508 -0.41 11.09 11.46
CA GLU A 508 0.12 12.39 10.98
C GLU A 508 0.96 13.13 12.03
N HIS A 509 0.65 12.91 13.30
CA HIS A 509 1.29 13.60 14.45
C HIS A 509 2.04 12.64 15.37
N GLY A 510 2.52 11.50 14.83
CA GLY A 510 3.19 10.48 15.62
C GLY A 510 2.24 9.59 16.42
N ALA A 511 2.82 8.69 17.21
CA ALA A 511 2.12 7.72 18.05
C ALA A 511 2.69 7.80 19.48
N HIS A 512 2.23 8.77 20.25
CA HIS A 512 2.69 9.04 21.60
C HIS A 512 2.06 8.07 22.59
N LEU A 513 2.89 7.27 23.23
CA LEU A 513 2.52 6.28 24.25
C LEU A 513 3.35 6.51 25.52
N ILE A 514 2.77 6.20 26.67
CA ILE A 514 3.51 6.07 27.93
C ILE A 514 3.91 4.62 28.06
N LEU A 515 5.20 4.33 27.89
CA LEU A 515 5.75 2.99 28.09
C LEU A 515 6.18 2.79 29.54
N ARG A 516 5.91 1.59 30.07
CA ARG A 516 6.42 1.13 31.38
C ARG A 516 7.13 -0.20 31.17
N LYS A 517 8.26 -0.35 31.83
CA LYS A 517 9.00 -1.63 31.87
C LYS A 517 8.25 -2.63 32.74
N LEU A 518 8.25 -3.89 32.34
CA LEU A 518 7.71 -5.04 33.08
C LEU A 518 8.79 -5.75 33.88
#